data_e58d1f60cfafafcf17ea284baae7fabd
#
_entry.id   e58d1f60cfafafcf17ea284baae7fabd
#
_cell.length_a   1.000
_cell.length_b   1.000
_cell.length_c   1.000
_cell.angle_alpha   90.00
_cell.angle_beta   90.00
_cell.angle_gamma   90.00
#
_symmetry.space_group_name_H-M   'P 1'
#
loop_
_entity.id
_entity.type
_entity.pdbx_description
1 polymer ?
#
loop_
_entity_poly.entity_id
_entity_poly.type
_entity_poly.pdbx_seq_one_letter_code
_entity_poly.pdbx_strand_id
1 'polypeptide(L)'
;MRRYVSHVIDASGRLVGFIDALCQKLACRPQELEEKLAEYSFAIRVGKELFVRSISRIDTESGRVHFYCDIAPGEELVLVRRTSLVDSTSRDFREFMKDKPGAPVAGILNDCILRRLYNDKELAQIGRTMPCPNVAGFSTFGEILGLNLNQTITAVFFFRVPEGTAFRD
;
A
#
# COMPACT_ATOMS: atom_id res chain seq x y z
N MET A 1 -7.97 -19.20 -4.28
CA MET A 1 -7.47 -18.07 -3.48
C MET A 1 -8.50 -17.71 -2.43
N ARG A 2 -8.11 -17.26 -1.27
CA ARG A 2 -9.02 -16.91 -0.16
C ARG A 2 -8.71 -15.49 0.31
N ARG A 3 -9.75 -14.76 0.71
CA ARG A 3 -9.61 -13.40 1.25
C ARG A 3 -9.52 -13.37 2.78
N TYR A 4 -9.09 -14.45 3.39
CA TYR A 4 -8.85 -14.51 4.82
C TYR A 4 -7.71 -15.48 5.16
N VAL A 5 -7.08 -15.22 6.29
CA VAL A 5 -6.08 -16.08 6.93
C VAL A 5 -6.58 -16.42 8.32
N SER A 6 -6.57 -17.70 8.68
CA SER A 6 -6.91 -18.19 10.03
C SER A 6 -5.70 -18.77 10.78
N HIS A 7 -4.72 -19.30 10.06
CA HIS A 7 -3.53 -19.91 10.64
C HIS A 7 -2.29 -19.50 9.85
N VAL A 8 -1.17 -19.44 10.53
CA VAL A 8 0.15 -19.18 9.96
C VAL A 8 1.15 -20.20 10.50
N ILE A 9 2.27 -20.38 9.81
CA ILE A 9 3.42 -21.11 10.30
C ILE A 9 4.34 -20.14 11.02
N ASP A 10 4.60 -20.37 12.30
CA ASP A 10 5.50 -19.55 13.11
C ASP A 10 6.98 -19.80 12.78
N ALA A 11 7.87 -19.02 13.38
CA ALA A 11 9.32 -19.13 13.17
C ALA A 11 9.89 -20.50 13.59
N SER A 12 9.15 -21.29 14.38
CA SER A 12 9.53 -22.66 14.75
C SER A 12 8.96 -23.74 13.82
N GLY A 13 8.24 -23.33 12.77
CA GLY A 13 7.60 -24.23 11.81
C GLY A 13 6.26 -24.82 12.28
N ARG A 14 5.67 -24.30 13.37
CA ARG A 14 4.39 -24.79 13.89
C ARG A 14 3.22 -24.01 13.31
N LEU A 15 2.14 -24.74 13.03
CA LEU A 15 0.87 -24.11 12.64
C LEU A 15 0.19 -23.52 13.88
N VAL A 16 -0.02 -22.21 13.90
CA VAL A 16 -0.65 -21.46 14.99
C VAL A 16 -1.80 -20.60 14.49
N GLY A 17 -2.73 -20.26 15.36
CA GLY A 17 -3.80 -19.30 15.04
C GLY A 17 -3.22 -17.95 14.65
N PHE A 18 -3.74 -17.34 13.56
CA PHE A 18 -3.18 -16.07 13.07
C PHE A 18 -3.43 -14.93 14.06
N ILE A 19 -4.62 -14.86 14.68
CA ILE A 19 -4.92 -13.86 15.71
C ILE A 19 -4.00 -14.02 16.91
N ASP A 20 -3.76 -15.26 17.37
CA ASP A 20 -2.87 -15.53 18.51
C ASP A 20 -1.44 -15.11 18.21
N ALA A 21 -0.95 -15.43 17.01
CA ALA A 21 0.38 -15.01 16.56
C ALA A 21 0.53 -13.48 16.51
N LEU A 22 -0.51 -12.78 16.06
CA LEU A 22 -0.53 -11.31 16.03
C LEU A 22 -0.57 -10.72 17.44
N CYS A 23 -1.42 -11.24 18.33
CA CYS A 23 -1.51 -10.79 19.72
C CYS A 23 -0.18 -10.97 20.44
N GLN A 24 0.50 -12.09 20.22
CA GLN A 24 1.84 -12.34 20.75
C GLN A 24 2.86 -11.34 20.19
N LYS A 25 2.85 -11.12 18.86
CA LYS A 25 3.79 -10.21 18.18
C LYS A 25 3.61 -8.76 18.59
N LEU A 26 2.38 -8.32 18.82
CA LEU A 26 2.03 -6.95 19.14
C LEU A 26 1.86 -6.70 20.66
N ALA A 27 2.06 -7.74 21.48
CA ALA A 27 1.89 -7.72 22.93
C ALA A 27 0.53 -7.13 23.36
N CYS A 28 -0.57 -7.66 22.78
CA CYS A 28 -1.93 -7.20 23.04
C CYS A 28 -2.91 -8.37 23.18
N ARG A 29 -4.09 -8.08 23.74
CA ARG A 29 -5.22 -9.02 23.79
C ARG A 29 -5.99 -8.99 22.46
N PRO A 30 -6.79 -10.03 22.12
CA PRO A 30 -7.58 -10.05 20.88
C PRO A 30 -8.51 -8.83 20.72
N GLN A 31 -9.07 -8.32 21.80
CA GLN A 31 -9.98 -7.16 21.79
C GLN A 31 -9.25 -5.83 21.47
N GLU A 32 -7.93 -5.78 21.69
CA GLU A 32 -7.07 -4.62 21.44
C GLU A 32 -6.40 -4.70 20.06
N LEU A 33 -6.53 -5.84 19.36
CA LEU A 33 -5.79 -6.13 18.13
C LEU A 33 -6.13 -5.15 17.00
N GLU A 34 -7.40 -4.75 16.86
CA GLU A 34 -7.83 -3.82 15.82
C GLU A 34 -7.18 -2.44 16.01
N GLU A 35 -7.17 -1.94 17.25
CA GLU A 35 -6.51 -0.68 17.61
C GLU A 35 -4.99 -0.75 17.36
N LYS A 36 -4.34 -1.84 17.77
CA LYS A 36 -2.91 -2.05 17.54
C LYS A 36 -2.57 -2.12 16.05
N LEU A 37 -3.40 -2.79 15.25
CA LEU A 37 -3.21 -2.89 13.81
C LEU A 37 -3.53 -1.58 13.05
N ALA A 38 -4.10 -0.57 13.70
CA ALA A 38 -4.31 0.74 13.07
C ALA A 38 -3.00 1.38 12.58
N GLU A 39 -1.86 1.10 13.24
CA GLU A 39 -0.53 1.59 12.84
C GLU A 39 0.20 0.67 11.85
N TYR A 40 -0.36 -0.51 11.55
CA TYR A 40 0.29 -1.54 10.75
C TYR A 40 -0.53 -1.93 9.53
N SER A 41 0.11 -2.59 8.61
CA SER A 41 -0.50 -3.30 7.50
C SER A 41 0.28 -4.59 7.24
N PHE A 42 -0.24 -5.44 6.36
CA PHE A 42 0.54 -6.55 5.85
C PHE A 42 1.06 -6.25 4.46
N ALA A 43 2.13 -6.89 4.09
CA ALA A 43 2.67 -6.87 2.74
C ALA A 43 3.18 -8.25 2.36
N ILE A 44 3.23 -8.53 1.08
CA ILE A 44 4.02 -9.61 0.50
C ILE A 44 5.28 -9.04 -0.12
N ARG A 45 6.33 -9.84 -0.13
CA ARG A 45 7.60 -9.46 -0.76
C ARG A 45 7.71 -10.10 -2.14
N VAL A 46 7.96 -9.27 -3.15
CA VAL A 46 8.27 -9.74 -4.50
C VAL A 46 9.61 -9.11 -4.91
N GLY A 47 10.65 -9.91 -4.94
CA GLY A 47 12.00 -9.40 -5.11
C GLY A 47 12.42 -8.49 -3.94
N LYS A 48 12.71 -7.22 -4.22
CA LYS A 48 13.07 -6.20 -3.22
C LYS A 48 11.88 -5.36 -2.76
N GLU A 49 10.74 -5.46 -3.43
CA GLU A 49 9.57 -4.61 -3.20
C GLU A 49 8.58 -5.25 -2.24
N LEU A 50 7.86 -4.39 -1.50
CA LEU A 50 6.79 -4.76 -0.59
C LEU A 50 5.45 -4.29 -1.16
N PHE A 51 4.52 -5.22 -1.34
CA PHE A 51 3.18 -4.95 -1.86
C PHE A 51 2.14 -5.15 -0.77
N VAL A 52 1.46 -4.06 -0.42
CA VAL A 52 0.52 -4.01 0.70
C VAL A 52 -0.69 -4.93 0.46
N ARG A 53 -1.06 -5.63 1.52
CA ARG A 53 -2.27 -6.45 1.67
C ARG A 53 -3.12 -5.86 2.79
N SER A 54 -4.10 -5.05 2.43
CA SER A 54 -4.91 -4.34 3.42
C SER A 54 -5.90 -5.26 4.10
N ILE A 55 -5.98 -5.15 5.42
CA ILE A 55 -7.00 -5.83 6.23
C ILE A 55 -8.36 -5.16 5.95
N SER A 56 -9.40 -5.97 5.77
CA SER A 56 -10.77 -5.52 5.65
C SER A 56 -11.57 -5.69 6.95
N ARG A 57 -11.28 -6.76 7.70
CA ARG A 57 -11.98 -7.07 8.95
C ARG A 57 -11.19 -8.09 9.78
N ILE A 58 -11.25 -7.94 11.10
CA ILE A 58 -10.78 -8.93 12.07
C ILE A 58 -12.00 -9.60 12.69
N ASP A 59 -12.06 -10.92 12.60
CA ASP A 59 -13.12 -11.75 13.15
C ASP A 59 -12.52 -12.64 14.24
N THR A 60 -12.61 -12.14 15.48
CA THR A 60 -12.03 -12.82 16.64
C THR A 60 -12.80 -14.09 17.02
N GLU A 61 -14.10 -14.18 16.70
CA GLU A 61 -14.92 -15.35 17.00
C GLU A 61 -14.52 -16.54 16.13
N SER A 62 -14.31 -16.30 14.82
CA SER A 62 -13.89 -17.36 13.89
C SER A 62 -12.37 -17.51 13.77
N GLY A 63 -11.58 -16.67 14.46
CA GLY A 63 -10.12 -16.65 14.39
C GLY A 63 -9.56 -16.22 13.02
N ARG A 64 -10.28 -15.39 12.28
CA ARG A 64 -9.96 -15.01 10.90
C ARG A 64 -9.61 -13.53 10.76
N VAL A 65 -8.57 -13.25 10.02
CA VAL A 65 -8.27 -11.90 9.52
C VAL A 65 -8.60 -11.85 8.02
N HIS A 66 -9.51 -10.99 7.64
CA HIS A 66 -9.96 -10.80 6.26
C HIS A 66 -9.19 -9.68 5.57
N PHE A 67 -8.97 -9.82 4.26
CA PHE A 67 -8.22 -8.87 3.43
C PHE A 67 -9.08 -8.36 2.28
N TYR A 68 -8.75 -7.19 1.76
CA TYR A 68 -9.37 -6.64 0.55
C TYR A 68 -8.89 -7.33 -0.74
N CYS A 69 -7.81 -8.08 -0.68
CA CYS A 69 -7.24 -8.85 -1.78
C CYS A 69 -7.14 -10.34 -1.43
N ASP A 70 -6.89 -11.15 -2.42
CA ASP A 70 -6.63 -12.57 -2.22
C ASP A 70 -5.27 -12.82 -1.59
N ILE A 71 -5.19 -13.81 -0.71
CA ILE A 71 -3.97 -14.33 -0.09
C ILE A 71 -3.82 -15.78 -0.53
N ALA A 72 -2.70 -16.11 -1.15
CA ALA A 72 -2.41 -17.47 -1.57
C ALA A 72 -1.92 -18.31 -0.37
N PRO A 73 -2.27 -19.59 -0.30
CA PRO A 73 -1.67 -20.52 0.65
C PRO A 73 -0.13 -20.57 0.48
N GLY A 74 0.60 -20.48 1.59
CA GLY A 74 2.07 -20.48 1.57
C GLY A 74 2.70 -19.10 1.28
N GLU A 75 1.91 -18.06 1.09
CA GLU A 75 2.41 -16.70 0.91
C GLU A 75 3.00 -16.16 2.22
N GLU A 76 4.20 -15.58 2.15
CA GLU A 76 4.84 -14.94 3.30
C GLU A 76 4.26 -13.55 3.53
N LEU A 77 3.60 -13.35 4.67
CA LEU A 77 3.05 -12.08 5.09
C LEU A 77 4.04 -11.36 6.02
N VAL A 78 4.47 -10.19 5.60
CA VAL A 78 5.32 -9.29 6.39
C VAL A 78 4.44 -8.25 7.08
N LEU A 79 4.55 -8.13 8.41
CA LEU A 79 3.91 -7.03 9.15
C LEU A 79 4.74 -5.76 8.94
N VAL A 80 4.13 -4.73 8.37
CA VAL A 80 4.77 -3.46 8.04
C VAL A 80 4.12 -2.32 8.80
N ARG A 81 4.92 -1.36 9.26
CA ARG A 81 4.42 -0.15 9.92
C ARG A 81 4.07 0.91 8.88
N ARG A 82 2.95 1.58 9.07
CA ARG A 82 2.56 2.70 8.22
C ARG A 82 3.48 3.91 8.48
N THR A 83 3.75 4.66 7.44
CA THR A 83 4.50 5.91 7.49
C THR A 83 3.59 7.05 7.03
N SER A 84 4.05 8.31 7.19
CA SER A 84 3.33 9.47 6.67
C SER A 84 3.09 9.33 5.16
N LEU A 85 1.85 9.58 4.76
CA LEU A 85 1.42 9.62 3.36
C LEU A 85 2.15 10.74 2.60
N VAL A 86 2.27 11.90 3.23
CA VAL A 86 2.93 13.09 2.66
C VAL A 86 4.41 12.82 2.42
N ASP A 87 5.11 12.28 3.44
CA ASP A 87 6.55 12.05 3.35
C ASP A 87 6.89 10.96 2.33
N SER A 88 6.14 9.85 2.35
CA SER A 88 6.38 8.75 1.41
C SER A 88 6.11 9.20 -0.03
N THR A 89 4.98 9.86 -0.29
CA THR A 89 4.64 10.35 -1.63
C THR A 89 5.65 11.39 -2.14
N SER A 90 6.06 12.32 -1.26
CA SER A 90 7.06 13.34 -1.62
C SER A 90 8.42 12.74 -1.94
N ARG A 91 8.82 11.69 -1.19
CA ARG A 91 10.07 10.98 -1.45
C ARG A 91 10.02 10.25 -2.78
N ASP A 92 8.95 9.50 -3.03
CA ASP A 92 8.80 8.68 -4.22
C ASP A 92 8.65 9.55 -5.48
N PHE A 93 7.94 10.68 -5.38
CA PHE A 93 7.87 11.66 -6.48
C PHE A 93 9.22 12.30 -6.76
N ARG A 94 9.99 12.67 -5.73
CA ARG A 94 11.36 13.21 -5.94
C ARG A 94 12.28 12.19 -6.60
N GLU A 95 12.16 10.92 -6.23
CA GLU A 95 12.94 9.83 -6.85
C GLU A 95 12.56 9.69 -8.33
N PHE A 96 11.26 9.64 -8.61
CA PHE A 96 10.75 9.60 -9.99
C PHE A 96 11.24 10.77 -10.85
N MET A 97 11.38 11.97 -10.25
CA MET A 97 11.75 13.20 -10.97
C MET A 97 13.25 13.30 -11.32
N LYS A 98 14.12 12.48 -10.74
CA LYS A 98 15.59 12.60 -10.94
C LYS A 98 16.03 12.56 -12.40
N ASP A 99 15.38 11.73 -13.22
CA ASP A 99 15.74 11.51 -14.61
C ASP A 99 14.77 12.18 -15.59
N LYS A 100 13.96 13.15 -15.12
CA LYS A 100 12.96 13.82 -15.96
C LYS A 100 13.46 15.15 -16.53
N PRO A 101 12.99 15.55 -17.71
CA PRO A 101 13.50 16.75 -18.42
C PRO A 101 13.11 18.09 -17.78
N GLY A 102 12.37 18.05 -16.70
CA GLY A 102 11.88 19.25 -15.99
C GLY A 102 10.63 18.97 -15.18
N ALA A 103 9.91 20.02 -14.78
CA ALA A 103 8.65 19.87 -14.06
C ALA A 103 7.55 19.31 -14.98
N PRO A 104 6.65 18.47 -14.48
CA PRO A 104 5.51 17.99 -15.24
C PRO A 104 4.53 19.14 -15.51
N VAL A 105 3.90 19.14 -16.68
CA VAL A 105 2.91 20.15 -17.10
C VAL A 105 1.47 19.67 -16.88
N ALA A 106 1.27 18.35 -16.83
CA ALA A 106 -0.02 17.72 -16.52
C ALA A 106 0.20 16.33 -15.92
N GLY A 107 -0.82 15.80 -15.26
CA GLY A 107 -0.80 14.45 -14.71
C GLY A 107 -2.19 13.83 -14.61
N ILE A 108 -2.24 12.50 -14.74
CA ILE A 108 -3.41 11.69 -14.44
C ILE A 108 -3.03 10.78 -13.29
N LEU A 109 -3.81 10.84 -12.20
CA LEU A 109 -3.54 10.07 -10.97
C LEU A 109 -4.68 9.10 -10.70
N ASN A 110 -4.34 7.85 -10.37
CA ASN A 110 -5.27 6.86 -9.84
C ASN A 110 -4.82 6.54 -8.41
N ASP A 111 -5.65 6.88 -7.43
CA ASP A 111 -5.30 6.77 -6.01
C ASP A 111 -6.22 5.77 -5.31
N CYS A 112 -5.65 4.72 -4.75
CA CYS A 112 -6.42 3.69 -4.04
C CYS A 112 -7.21 4.33 -2.88
N ILE A 113 -8.52 4.06 -2.82
CA ILE A 113 -9.41 4.59 -1.78
C ILE A 113 -8.90 4.26 -0.36
N LEU A 114 -8.30 3.08 -0.17
CA LEU A 114 -7.76 2.68 1.12
C LEU A 114 -6.58 3.56 1.54
N ARG A 115 -5.76 4.02 0.59
CA ARG A 115 -4.68 4.95 0.86
C ARG A 115 -5.22 6.28 1.39
N ARG A 116 -6.34 6.77 0.85
CA ARG A 116 -7.02 7.97 1.31
C ARG A 116 -7.70 7.79 2.67
N LEU A 117 -8.48 6.74 2.84
CA LEU A 117 -9.24 6.46 4.06
C LEU A 117 -8.34 6.28 5.30
N TYR A 118 -7.18 5.67 5.12
CA TYR A 118 -6.23 5.48 6.22
C TYR A 118 -5.39 6.72 6.55
N ASN A 119 -5.45 7.76 5.73
CA ASN A 119 -4.61 8.96 5.86
C ASN A 119 -5.43 10.26 5.70
N ASP A 120 -6.68 10.25 6.14
CA ASP A 120 -7.62 11.37 6.01
C ASP A 120 -7.08 12.69 6.58
N LYS A 121 -6.34 12.64 7.68
CA LYS A 121 -5.70 13.80 8.32
C LYS A 121 -4.63 14.47 7.46
N GLU A 122 -4.02 13.74 6.55
CA GLU A 122 -2.95 14.23 5.68
C GLU A 122 -3.45 14.63 4.28
N LEU A 123 -4.71 14.33 3.92
CA LEU A 123 -5.24 14.56 2.57
C LEU A 123 -5.14 16.01 2.10
N ALA A 124 -5.32 16.98 2.98
CA ALA A 124 -5.21 18.40 2.66
C ALA A 124 -3.79 18.81 2.19
N GLN A 125 -2.79 18.02 2.52
CA GLN A 125 -1.38 18.29 2.19
C GLN A 125 -0.92 17.54 0.93
N ILE A 126 -1.70 16.57 0.45
CA ILE A 126 -1.26 15.66 -0.63
C ILE A 126 -0.99 16.38 -1.95
N GLY A 127 -1.73 17.46 -2.24
CA GLY A 127 -1.52 18.29 -3.43
C GLY A 127 -0.13 18.96 -3.49
N ARG A 128 0.58 19.03 -2.36
CA ARG A 128 1.93 19.59 -2.27
C ARG A 128 3.02 18.55 -2.49
N THR A 129 2.67 17.27 -2.46
CA THR A 129 3.65 16.17 -2.54
C THR A 129 4.10 15.89 -3.95
N MET A 130 3.26 16.18 -4.93
CA MET A 130 3.49 15.99 -6.36
C MET A 130 3.11 17.29 -7.11
N PRO A 131 3.96 18.32 -7.06
CA PRO A 131 3.66 19.62 -7.68
C PRO A 131 3.52 19.47 -9.20
N CYS A 132 2.29 19.55 -9.67
CA CYS A 132 1.91 19.53 -11.08
C CYS A 132 0.69 20.45 -11.28
N PRO A 133 0.73 21.41 -12.22
CA PRO A 133 -0.31 22.43 -12.33
C PRO A 133 -1.68 21.89 -12.80
N ASN A 134 -1.68 20.87 -13.64
CA ASN A 134 -2.89 20.34 -14.27
C ASN A 134 -3.01 18.84 -13.91
N VAL A 135 -3.69 18.53 -12.81
CA VAL A 135 -3.88 17.17 -12.36
C VAL A 135 -5.35 16.80 -12.39
N ALA A 136 -5.65 15.66 -13.00
CA ALA A 136 -6.94 15.01 -12.94
C ALA A 136 -6.76 13.56 -12.46
N GLY A 137 -7.83 12.93 -12.02
CA GLY A 137 -7.76 11.52 -11.60
C GLY A 137 -8.99 11.09 -10.82
N PHE A 138 -8.94 9.88 -10.32
CA PHE A 138 -10.03 9.28 -9.56
C PHE A 138 -9.52 8.32 -8.49
N SER A 139 -10.38 7.97 -7.54
CA SER A 139 -10.09 6.94 -6.56
C SER A 139 -10.39 5.57 -7.13
N THR A 140 -9.48 4.63 -6.91
CA THR A 140 -9.57 3.23 -7.30
C THR A 140 -9.82 2.34 -6.09
N PHE A 141 -10.17 1.09 -6.30
CA PHE A 141 -10.20 0.06 -5.25
C PHE A 141 -8.90 -0.74 -5.15
N GLY A 142 -7.86 -0.30 -5.80
CA GLY A 142 -6.54 -0.89 -5.94
C GLY A 142 -6.11 -0.92 -7.40
N GLU A 143 -4.86 -1.25 -7.63
CA GLU A 143 -4.26 -1.39 -8.95
C GLU A 143 -3.91 -2.86 -9.21
N ILE A 144 -3.77 -3.21 -10.49
CA ILE A 144 -3.33 -4.54 -10.94
C ILE A 144 -2.02 -4.38 -11.70
N LEU A 145 -0.94 -4.96 -11.16
CA LEU A 145 0.36 -5.05 -11.79
C LEU A 145 0.84 -6.51 -11.73
N GLY A 146 0.12 -7.40 -12.45
CA GLY A 146 0.31 -8.85 -12.31
C GLY A 146 -0.22 -9.43 -10.99
N LEU A 147 -0.40 -8.60 -9.98
CA LEU A 147 -1.05 -8.90 -8.70
C LEU A 147 -1.88 -7.70 -8.26
N ASN A 148 -2.86 -7.95 -7.39
CA ASN A 148 -3.68 -6.87 -6.84
C ASN A 148 -2.88 -6.08 -5.81
N LEU A 149 -2.85 -4.76 -5.95
CA LEU A 149 -2.16 -3.81 -5.08
C LEU A 149 -3.17 -2.99 -4.29
N ASN A 150 -2.91 -2.78 -3.01
CA ASN A 150 -3.70 -1.90 -2.16
C ASN A 150 -2.83 -0.75 -1.63
N GLN A 151 -3.45 0.37 -1.25
CA GLN A 151 -2.80 1.55 -0.70
C GLN A 151 -1.72 2.13 -1.62
N THR A 152 -1.93 2.04 -2.91
CA THR A 152 -1.03 2.54 -3.96
C THR A 152 -1.57 3.79 -4.63
N ILE A 153 -0.69 4.52 -5.29
CA ILE A 153 -1.03 5.54 -6.27
C ILE A 153 -0.27 5.23 -7.55
N THR A 154 -0.95 5.29 -8.67
CA THR A 154 -0.34 5.23 -9.99
C THR A 154 -0.55 6.55 -10.71
N ALA A 155 0.44 6.95 -11.50
CA ALA A 155 0.42 8.24 -12.16
C ALA A 155 1.01 8.16 -13.56
N VAL A 156 0.45 8.97 -14.47
CA VAL A 156 1.05 9.32 -15.75
C VAL A 156 1.30 10.82 -15.73
N PHE A 157 2.55 11.23 -15.92
CA PHE A 157 2.93 12.63 -16.00
C PHE A 157 3.35 12.99 -17.42
N PHE A 158 2.94 14.16 -17.85
CA PHE A 158 3.29 14.76 -19.13
C PHE A 158 4.35 15.83 -18.93
N PHE A 159 5.37 15.81 -19.77
CA PHE A 159 6.47 16.76 -19.73
C PHE A 159 6.57 17.51 -21.05
N ARG A 160 7.06 18.76 -21.01
CA ARG A 160 7.50 19.42 -22.23
C ARG A 160 8.79 18.80 -22.67
N VAL A 161 8.85 18.39 -23.91
CA VAL A 161 10.07 17.88 -24.53
C VAL A 161 10.82 19.06 -25.17
N PRO A 162 12.12 19.25 -24.86
CA PRO A 162 12.93 20.26 -25.53
C PRO A 162 12.91 20.06 -27.06
N GLU A 163 12.92 21.16 -27.79
CA GLU A 163 12.98 21.14 -29.25
C GLU A 163 14.24 20.41 -29.72
N GLY A 164 14.11 19.49 -30.68
CA GLY A 164 15.24 18.68 -31.16
C GLY A 164 15.56 17.41 -30.36
N THR A 165 14.74 17.06 -29.36
CA THR A 165 14.92 15.79 -28.61
C THR A 165 14.61 14.60 -29.53
N ALA A 166 15.59 13.72 -29.74
CA ALA A 166 15.36 12.44 -30.39
C ALA A 166 14.71 11.45 -29.40
N PHE A 167 13.57 10.89 -29.77
CA PHE A 167 12.98 9.76 -29.06
C PHE A 167 13.76 8.50 -29.45
N ARG A 168 14.09 7.67 -28.46
CA ARG A 168 14.58 6.32 -28.72
C ARG A 168 13.36 5.39 -28.78
N ASP A 169 13.23 4.69 -29.89
CA ASP A 169 12.27 3.60 -30.09
C ASP A 169 12.62 2.41 -29.19
#